data_4ec44ec147ac5e3a9bea6ec160ae0e00
#
_entry.id   4ec44ec147ac5e3a9bea6ec160ae0e00
#
_cell.length_a   1.000
_cell.length_b   1.000
_cell.length_c   1.000
_cell.angle_alpha   90.00
_cell.angle_beta   90.00
_cell.angle_gamma   90.00
#
_symmetry.space_group_name_H-M   'P 1'
#
loop_
_entity.id
_entity.type
_entity.pdbx_description
1 polymer ?
#
loop_
_entity_poly.entity_id
_entity_poly.type
_entity_poly.pdbx_seq_one_letter_code
_entity_poly.pdbx_strand_id
1 'polypeptide(L)'
;MTAPLRALATSQAPTAIYPRTPVKSVAATPADAVSARSIVTFLTPAERQRVDTLGEGSYTTVHRESFDDILRDLRSQPVSAILVSVSRYQQDHGTQVARMVREFPRVPAVALLTGNEARTTQSLLALGQRGVQTLVDARDPAGWRDLRQFVNREVATTIESVAIRRIRADLTGANDDCLRFFDELFLAPMSLTTVRQLARRLGVVPTTFMSRFFRAGIPAPKKYLATARLVRAARLLENPGYSLTQVAFLLEYSSPQSFSRHVTHSLQCGAAEFRKTYNGEAMLEYLRQRLILPYQQQLIAFAPVEVTPPWISRPALVPARRPDTGRASPSAVSA
;
A
#
# COMPACT_ATOMS: atom_id res chain seq x y z
N MET A 1 -80.09 -33.81 16.52
CA MET A 1 -79.44 -32.97 17.54
C MET A 1 -78.08 -32.58 17.04
N THR A 2 -78.01 -31.41 16.61
CA THR A 2 -77.04 -30.83 15.67
C THR A 2 -75.99 -30.01 16.44
N ALA A 3 -74.73 -30.27 16.20
CA ALA A 3 -73.63 -29.43 16.65
C ALA A 3 -73.16 -28.54 15.53
N PRO A 4 -72.88 -27.22 15.75
CA PRO A 4 -72.41 -26.37 14.70
C PRO A 4 -70.85 -26.30 14.64
N LEU A 5 -70.38 -26.08 13.41
CA LEU A 5 -68.99 -25.88 12.98
C LEU A 5 -68.34 -24.69 13.68
N ARG A 6 -67.07 -24.89 14.06
CA ARG A 6 -66.15 -23.86 14.57
C ARG A 6 -65.34 -23.29 13.43
N ALA A 7 -65.48 -21.99 13.19
CA ALA A 7 -64.69 -21.23 12.22
C ALA A 7 -63.24 -21.06 12.69
N LEU A 8 -62.28 -21.34 11.82
CA LEU A 8 -60.85 -21.05 12.01
C LEU A 8 -60.57 -19.58 11.74
N ALA A 9 -60.14 -18.86 12.75
CA ALA A 9 -59.64 -17.50 12.63
C ALA A 9 -58.18 -17.50 12.17
N THR A 10 -57.94 -16.97 11.00
CA THR A 10 -56.62 -16.69 10.45
C THR A 10 -55.99 -15.50 11.22
N SER A 11 -54.93 -15.78 11.97
CA SER A 11 -54.10 -14.77 12.61
C SER A 11 -53.16 -14.13 11.58
N GLN A 12 -53.39 -12.87 11.23
CA GLN A 12 -52.45 -12.05 10.47
C GLN A 12 -51.41 -11.46 11.41
N ALA A 13 -50.15 -11.77 11.18
CA ALA A 13 -49.03 -11.11 11.85
C ALA A 13 -48.79 -9.71 11.27
N PRO A 14 -48.47 -8.69 12.09
CA PRO A 14 -48.19 -7.36 11.61
C PRO A 14 -46.82 -7.26 10.91
N THR A 15 -46.81 -6.87 9.66
CA THR A 15 -45.60 -6.54 8.88
C THR A 15 -45.02 -5.22 9.40
N ALA A 16 -43.93 -5.25 10.12
CA ALA A 16 -43.17 -4.09 10.50
C ALA A 16 -42.46 -3.50 9.28
N ILE A 17 -42.93 -2.36 8.81
CA ILE A 17 -42.29 -1.55 7.75
C ILE A 17 -41.17 -0.75 8.41
N TYR A 18 -39.91 -1.22 8.27
CA TYR A 18 -38.74 -0.39 8.54
C TYR A 18 -38.46 0.49 7.31
N PRO A 19 -38.29 1.83 7.45
CA PRO A 19 -37.89 2.67 6.34
C PRO A 19 -36.45 2.35 5.97
N ARG A 20 -36.25 1.86 4.74
CA ARG A 20 -34.94 1.72 4.11
C ARG A 20 -34.39 3.14 3.84
N THR A 21 -33.47 3.61 4.66
CA THR A 21 -32.59 4.72 4.30
C THR A 21 -31.75 4.32 3.07
N PRO A 22 -31.70 5.15 2.02
CA PRO A 22 -30.85 4.86 0.89
C PRO A 22 -29.39 5.01 1.33
N VAL A 23 -28.65 3.91 1.41
CA VAL A 23 -27.20 3.93 1.47
C VAL A 23 -26.72 4.52 0.15
N LYS A 24 -26.27 5.78 0.17
CA LYS A 24 -25.53 6.36 -0.94
C LYS A 24 -24.27 5.53 -1.14
N SER A 25 -24.30 4.64 -2.12
CA SER A 25 -23.13 4.04 -2.70
C SER A 25 -22.34 5.15 -3.39
N VAL A 26 -21.37 5.70 -2.67
CA VAL A 26 -20.32 6.50 -3.30
C VAL A 26 -19.43 5.49 -4.00
N ALA A 27 -19.60 5.33 -5.30
CA ALA A 27 -18.67 4.64 -6.16
C ALA A 27 -17.34 5.42 -6.08
N ALA A 28 -16.36 4.87 -5.39
CA ALA A 28 -15.00 5.40 -5.36
C ALA A 28 -14.45 5.37 -6.80
N THR A 29 -14.12 6.54 -7.32
CA THR A 29 -13.48 6.72 -8.62
C THR A 29 -12.07 6.10 -8.57
N PRO A 30 -11.53 5.51 -9.65
CA PRO A 30 -10.20 4.87 -9.65
C PRO A 30 -9.02 5.81 -9.31
N ALA A 31 -9.28 7.13 -9.22
CA ALA A 31 -8.29 8.13 -8.78
C ALA A 31 -8.02 8.10 -7.26
N ASP A 32 -8.91 7.52 -6.44
CA ASP A 32 -8.76 7.48 -4.97
C ASP A 32 -7.82 6.37 -4.47
N ALA A 33 -7.20 5.62 -5.35
CA ALA A 33 -6.26 4.55 -5.01
C ALA A 33 -4.81 5.01 -4.86
N VAL A 34 -4.51 6.29 -4.90
CA VAL A 34 -3.29 6.83 -4.32
C VAL A 34 -3.48 6.72 -2.82
N SER A 35 -2.80 5.75 -2.18
CA SER A 35 -2.78 5.57 -0.72
C SER A 35 -2.75 6.96 -0.08
N ALA A 36 -3.88 7.36 0.50
CA ALA A 36 -4.10 8.74 0.91
C ALA A 36 -3.01 9.10 1.94
N ARG A 37 -2.10 9.95 1.53
CA ARG A 37 -0.98 10.44 2.30
C ARG A 37 -1.55 11.24 3.46
N SER A 38 -1.64 10.63 4.61
CA SER A 38 -2.19 11.26 5.80
C SER A 38 -1.14 12.18 6.42
N ILE A 39 -1.47 13.47 6.54
CA ILE A 39 -0.70 14.44 7.31
C ILE A 39 -1.51 14.81 8.54
N VAL A 40 -0.92 14.64 9.71
CA VAL A 40 -1.56 15.05 10.96
C VAL A 40 -1.10 16.45 11.31
N THR A 41 -2.02 17.30 11.77
CA THR A 41 -1.73 18.70 11.97
C THR A 41 -2.21 19.23 13.32
N PHE A 42 -1.43 20.13 13.90
CA PHE A 42 -1.79 20.98 15.04
C PHE A 42 -1.73 22.45 14.61
N LEU A 43 -2.78 22.92 13.93
CA LEU A 43 -2.82 24.19 13.22
C LEU A 43 -3.97 25.09 13.71
N THR A 44 -3.82 26.41 13.53
CA THR A 44 -4.91 27.35 13.67
C THR A 44 -5.95 27.15 12.56
N PRO A 45 -7.21 27.60 12.75
CA PRO A 45 -8.24 27.46 11.71
C PRO A 45 -7.88 28.04 10.35
N ALA A 46 -7.18 29.20 10.35
CA ALA A 46 -6.74 29.85 9.11
C ALA A 46 -5.66 29.05 8.38
N GLU A 47 -4.73 28.46 9.14
CA GLU A 47 -3.68 27.59 8.58
C GLU A 47 -4.25 26.30 8.02
N ARG A 48 -5.25 25.69 8.69
CA ARG A 48 -5.94 24.47 8.20
C ARG A 48 -6.49 24.67 6.81
N GLN A 49 -7.30 25.74 6.63
CA GLN A 49 -7.90 26.03 5.33
C GLN A 49 -6.85 26.15 4.21
N ARG A 50 -5.73 26.80 4.48
CA ARG A 50 -4.65 26.96 3.49
C ARG A 50 -3.94 25.63 3.21
N VAL A 51 -3.65 24.83 4.24
CA VAL A 51 -3.02 23.52 4.09
C VAL A 51 -3.92 22.56 3.32
N ASP A 52 -5.23 22.58 3.56
CA ASP A 52 -6.20 21.76 2.85
C ASP A 52 -6.26 22.12 1.36
N THR A 53 -6.37 23.42 1.04
CA THR A 53 -6.37 23.89 -0.35
C THR A 53 -5.09 23.49 -1.10
N LEU A 54 -3.94 23.54 -0.45
CA LEU A 54 -2.66 23.11 -1.04
C LEU A 54 -2.55 21.60 -1.21
N GLY A 55 -3.27 20.85 -0.37
CA GLY A 55 -3.26 19.39 -0.32
C GLY A 55 -4.16 18.71 -1.33
N GLU A 56 -5.06 19.47 -2.00
CA GLU A 56 -6.02 18.87 -2.93
C GLU A 56 -5.33 18.01 -4.00
N GLY A 57 -5.71 16.72 -4.03
CA GLY A 57 -5.15 15.73 -4.95
C GLY A 57 -3.75 15.22 -4.61
N SER A 58 -3.11 15.71 -3.50
CA SER A 58 -1.75 15.32 -3.12
C SER A 58 -1.68 14.56 -1.80
N TYR A 59 -2.44 14.98 -0.80
CA TYR A 59 -2.49 14.37 0.54
C TYR A 59 -3.82 14.64 1.23
N THR A 60 -4.12 13.88 2.27
CA THR A 60 -5.26 14.14 3.17
C THR A 60 -4.75 14.67 4.50
N THR A 61 -5.44 15.68 5.04
CA THR A 61 -5.11 16.29 6.33
C THR A 61 -6.02 15.75 7.42
N VAL A 62 -5.44 15.52 8.59
CA VAL A 62 -6.13 15.14 9.82
C VAL A 62 -5.81 16.19 10.88
N HIS A 63 -6.74 17.11 11.10
CA HIS A 63 -6.56 18.18 12.08
C HIS A 63 -6.84 17.70 13.50
N ARG A 64 -5.94 18.02 14.44
CA ARG A 64 -6.07 17.67 15.85
C ARG A 64 -5.99 18.90 16.74
N GLU A 65 -6.68 18.83 17.88
CA GLU A 65 -6.72 19.90 18.86
C GLU A 65 -5.71 19.69 19.99
N SER A 66 -5.17 18.48 20.13
CA SER A 66 -4.18 18.13 21.14
C SER A 66 -3.05 17.25 20.58
N PHE A 67 -1.89 17.30 21.25
CA PHE A 67 -0.77 16.41 20.93
C PHE A 67 -1.04 14.95 21.33
N ASP A 68 -1.90 14.72 22.29
CA ASP A 68 -2.31 13.35 22.69
C ASP A 68 -3.13 12.66 21.59
N ASP A 69 -3.97 13.42 20.88
CA ASP A 69 -4.68 12.92 19.71
C ASP A 69 -3.72 12.62 18.57
N ILE A 70 -2.72 13.50 18.33
CA ILE A 70 -1.67 13.24 17.34
C ILE A 70 -0.91 11.96 17.67
N LEU A 71 -0.50 11.77 18.92
CA LEU A 71 0.19 10.55 19.36
C LEU A 71 -0.68 9.30 19.19
N ARG A 72 -2.00 9.42 19.38
CA ARG A 72 -2.95 8.33 19.14
C ARG A 72 -3.02 7.98 17.65
N ASP A 73 -3.11 8.98 16.78
CA ASP A 73 -3.12 8.77 15.33
C ASP A 73 -1.82 8.11 14.85
N LEU A 74 -0.67 8.62 15.28
CA LEU A 74 0.64 8.06 14.96
C LEU A 74 0.79 6.58 15.35
N ARG A 75 0.06 6.14 16.40
CA ARG A 75 0.05 4.75 16.84
C ARG A 75 -0.98 3.89 16.12
N SER A 76 -2.02 4.50 15.54
CA SER A 76 -3.15 3.77 14.96
C SER A 76 -3.10 3.70 13.45
N GLN A 77 -2.43 4.63 12.77
CA GLN A 77 -2.39 4.71 11.31
C GLN A 77 -1.03 5.24 10.79
N PRO A 78 -0.64 4.91 9.56
CA PRO A 78 0.53 5.48 8.92
C PRO A 78 0.35 6.98 8.67
N VAL A 79 1.29 7.80 9.16
CA VAL A 79 1.31 9.25 8.98
C VAL A 79 2.58 9.62 8.22
N SER A 80 2.44 10.44 7.17
CA SER A 80 3.56 10.86 6.31
C SER A 80 4.33 12.04 6.88
N ALA A 81 3.65 12.98 7.55
CA ALA A 81 4.27 14.14 8.20
C ALA A 81 3.36 14.73 9.29
N ILE A 82 3.95 15.51 10.17
CA ILE A 82 3.24 16.26 11.21
C ILE A 82 3.50 17.74 10.99
N LEU A 83 2.44 18.55 10.93
CA LEU A 83 2.56 20.01 10.87
C LEU A 83 2.17 20.62 12.21
N VAL A 84 3.05 21.44 12.77
CA VAL A 84 2.84 22.12 14.05
C VAL A 84 2.89 23.64 13.82
N SER A 85 1.80 24.33 14.13
CA SER A 85 1.75 25.80 14.10
C SER A 85 2.64 26.38 15.18
N VAL A 86 3.52 27.30 14.80
CA VAL A 86 4.36 28.07 15.73
C VAL A 86 3.50 28.98 16.58
N SER A 87 2.47 29.61 16.00
CA SER A 87 1.54 30.51 16.70
C SER A 87 0.68 29.80 17.73
N ARG A 88 0.34 28.54 17.48
CA ARG A 88 -0.50 27.72 18.38
C ARG A 88 0.31 26.99 19.45
N TYR A 89 1.61 26.82 19.24
CA TYR A 89 2.48 26.12 20.18
C TYR A 89 2.64 26.92 21.49
N GLN A 90 2.52 26.22 22.63
CA GLN A 90 2.74 26.74 23.98
C GLN A 90 3.81 25.90 24.68
N GLN A 91 4.44 26.44 25.72
CA GLN A 91 5.54 25.76 26.41
C GLN A 91 5.14 24.46 27.11
N ASP A 92 3.91 24.37 27.58
CA ASP A 92 3.34 23.19 28.21
C ASP A 92 3.20 22.01 27.23
N HIS A 93 3.15 22.26 25.92
CA HIS A 93 3.18 21.23 24.87
C HIS A 93 4.56 20.56 24.69
N GLY A 94 5.60 21.10 25.33
CA GLY A 94 6.99 20.67 25.09
C GLY A 94 7.26 19.20 25.37
N THR A 95 6.64 18.63 26.41
CA THR A 95 6.80 17.23 26.78
C THR A 95 6.16 16.30 25.73
N GLN A 96 4.97 16.63 25.25
CA GLN A 96 4.27 15.86 24.24
C GLN A 96 4.98 15.90 22.88
N VAL A 97 5.49 17.09 22.46
CA VAL A 97 6.28 17.24 21.24
C VAL A 97 7.57 16.42 21.31
N ALA A 98 8.32 16.51 22.42
CA ALA A 98 9.54 15.72 22.59
C ALA A 98 9.26 14.21 22.59
N ARG A 99 8.15 13.79 23.18
CA ARG A 99 7.68 12.39 23.16
C ARG A 99 7.35 11.96 21.74
N MET A 100 6.59 12.76 21.01
CA MET A 100 6.18 12.51 19.62
C MET A 100 7.39 12.30 18.71
N VAL A 101 8.36 13.21 18.73
CA VAL A 101 9.57 13.12 17.90
C VAL A 101 10.42 11.90 18.28
N ARG A 102 10.53 11.59 19.58
CA ARG A 102 11.31 10.45 20.06
C ARG A 102 10.65 9.09 19.74
N GLU A 103 9.31 8.99 19.86
CA GLU A 103 8.58 7.76 19.59
C GLU A 103 8.47 7.49 18.07
N PHE A 104 8.44 8.54 17.25
CA PHE A 104 8.23 8.44 15.80
C PHE A 104 9.32 9.19 15.00
N PRO A 105 10.62 8.84 15.12
CA PRO A 105 11.71 9.58 14.50
C PRO A 105 11.71 9.55 12.97
N ARG A 106 10.94 8.65 12.35
CA ARG A 106 10.77 8.55 10.89
C ARG A 106 9.61 9.37 10.34
N VAL A 107 8.78 9.94 11.21
CA VAL A 107 7.71 10.84 10.80
C VAL A 107 8.21 12.27 10.99
N PRO A 108 8.49 13.01 9.92
CA PRO A 108 9.02 14.36 10.03
C PRO A 108 8.01 15.30 10.66
N ALA A 109 8.46 16.03 11.68
CA ALA A 109 7.72 17.11 12.30
C ALA A 109 8.18 18.45 11.72
N VAL A 110 7.24 19.22 11.19
CA VAL A 110 7.48 20.52 10.53
C VAL A 110 6.83 21.62 11.34
N ALA A 111 7.60 22.63 11.73
CA ALA A 111 7.09 23.88 12.28
C ALA A 111 6.59 24.79 11.16
N LEU A 112 5.33 25.20 11.20
CA LEU A 112 4.72 26.11 10.25
C LEU A 112 4.66 27.51 10.85
N LEU A 113 5.36 28.46 10.23
CA LEU A 113 5.42 29.85 10.64
C LEU A 113 4.54 30.69 9.70
N THR A 114 3.44 31.24 10.21
CA THR A 114 2.48 32.04 9.44
C THR A 114 2.30 33.45 9.96
N GLY A 115 2.69 33.70 11.20
CA GLY A 115 2.57 35.00 11.88
C GLY A 115 3.90 35.55 12.34
N ASN A 116 3.90 36.80 12.75
CA ASN A 116 5.06 37.52 13.31
C ASN A 116 4.74 38.03 14.71
N GLU A 117 4.34 37.13 15.59
CA GLU A 117 3.99 37.46 16.97
C GLU A 117 5.24 37.58 17.84
N ALA A 118 5.14 38.36 18.94
CA ALA A 118 6.26 38.61 19.87
C ALA A 118 6.87 37.31 20.44
N ARG A 119 6.09 36.22 20.54
CA ARG A 119 6.54 34.93 21.06
C ARG A 119 7.08 33.97 20.00
N THR A 120 7.03 34.33 18.71
CA THR A 120 7.40 33.47 17.59
C THR A 120 8.80 32.89 17.71
N THR A 121 9.78 33.72 18.01
CA THR A 121 11.20 33.32 18.18
C THR A 121 11.37 32.31 19.32
N GLN A 122 10.71 32.56 20.46
CA GLN A 122 10.77 31.66 21.61
C GLN A 122 10.12 30.31 21.32
N SER A 123 8.96 30.31 20.64
CA SER A 123 8.25 29.09 20.22
C SER A 123 9.07 28.28 19.23
N LEU A 124 9.72 28.93 18.27
CA LEU A 124 10.61 28.27 17.30
C LEU A 124 11.80 27.60 17.98
N LEU A 125 12.48 28.35 18.88
CA LEU A 125 13.61 27.79 19.62
C LEU A 125 13.17 26.59 20.47
N ALA A 126 12.03 26.69 21.16
CA ALA A 126 11.50 25.61 21.96
C ALA A 126 11.13 24.37 21.12
N LEU A 127 10.52 24.55 19.95
CA LEU A 127 10.23 23.45 19.01
C LEU A 127 11.53 22.78 18.52
N GLY A 128 12.54 23.57 18.15
CA GLY A 128 13.87 23.07 17.76
C GLY A 128 14.53 22.24 18.85
N GLN A 129 14.52 22.73 20.11
CA GLN A 129 15.06 22.01 21.28
C GLN A 129 14.33 20.68 21.57
N ARG A 130 13.06 20.54 21.13
CA ARG A 130 12.26 19.31 21.24
C ARG A 130 12.43 18.36 20.05
N GLY A 131 13.30 18.71 19.08
CA GLY A 131 13.67 17.87 17.95
C GLY A 131 12.86 18.11 16.68
N VAL A 132 12.07 19.19 16.59
CA VAL A 132 11.46 19.63 15.34
C VAL A 132 12.54 20.31 14.49
N GLN A 133 13.01 19.64 13.45
CA GLN A 133 14.18 20.09 12.67
C GLN A 133 13.84 20.88 11.42
N THR A 134 12.60 20.80 10.96
CA THR A 134 12.15 21.44 9.72
C THR A 134 11.25 22.63 10.04
N LEU A 135 11.59 23.78 9.49
CA LEU A 135 10.78 25.01 9.53
C LEU A 135 10.33 25.38 8.12
N VAL A 136 9.05 25.67 7.99
CA VAL A 136 8.48 26.28 6.79
C VAL A 136 7.96 27.67 7.12
N ASP A 137 8.58 28.68 6.53
CA ASP A 137 8.15 30.08 6.67
C ASP A 137 7.07 30.40 5.63
N ALA A 138 5.83 30.26 6.05
CA ALA A 138 4.64 30.45 5.21
C ALA A 138 4.10 31.89 5.24
N ARG A 139 4.84 32.83 5.79
CA ARG A 139 4.56 34.29 5.68
C ARG A 139 4.80 34.76 4.24
N ASP A 140 5.76 34.14 3.55
CA ASP A 140 6.02 34.31 2.13
C ASP A 140 5.26 33.24 1.29
N PRO A 141 4.71 33.61 0.13
CA PRO A 141 4.16 32.64 -0.84
C PRO A 141 5.15 31.54 -1.26
N ALA A 142 6.46 31.77 -1.19
CA ALA A 142 7.48 30.76 -1.41
C ALA A 142 7.39 29.61 -0.39
N GLY A 143 7.17 29.93 0.88
CA GLY A 143 7.09 28.89 1.93
C GLY A 143 5.95 27.89 1.73
N TRP A 144 4.84 28.31 1.15
CA TRP A 144 3.76 27.38 0.80
C TRP A 144 4.16 26.40 -0.32
N ARG A 145 4.98 26.87 -1.28
CA ARG A 145 5.57 25.99 -2.31
C ARG A 145 6.57 25.03 -1.70
N ASP A 146 7.37 25.51 -0.74
CA ASP A 146 8.34 24.68 -0.01
C ASP A 146 7.65 23.61 0.81
N LEU A 147 6.54 23.92 1.49
CA LEU A 147 5.72 22.93 2.19
C LEU A 147 5.23 21.83 1.24
N ARG A 148 4.70 22.22 0.10
CA ARG A 148 4.21 21.27 -0.92
C ARG A 148 5.34 20.37 -1.45
N GLN A 149 6.51 20.97 -1.72
CA GLN A 149 7.69 20.21 -2.16
C GLN A 149 8.21 19.29 -1.07
N PHE A 150 8.23 19.75 0.19
CA PHE A 150 8.62 18.92 1.33
C PHE A 150 7.74 17.69 1.47
N VAL A 151 6.42 17.88 1.49
CA VAL A 151 5.46 16.76 1.57
C VAL A 151 5.62 15.80 0.40
N ASN A 152 5.79 16.32 -0.82
CA ASN A 152 6.01 15.50 -2.01
C ASN A 152 7.34 14.73 -1.95
N ARG A 153 8.40 15.34 -1.40
CA ARG A 153 9.70 14.68 -1.20
C ARG A 153 9.59 13.55 -0.19
N GLU A 154 8.97 13.79 0.96
CA GLU A 154 8.79 12.75 1.98
C GLU A 154 8.03 11.54 1.44
N VAL A 155 7.05 11.78 0.58
CA VAL A 155 6.36 10.71 -0.13
C VAL A 155 7.27 9.99 -1.12
N ALA A 156 8.13 10.70 -1.84
CA ALA A 156 9.08 10.07 -2.77
C ALA A 156 10.14 9.21 -2.06
N THR A 157 10.32 9.38 -0.75
CA THR A 157 11.21 8.59 0.10
C THR A 157 10.52 7.45 0.83
N THR A 158 9.22 7.24 0.62
CA THR A 158 8.54 6.06 1.18
C THR A 158 9.18 4.77 0.68
N ILE A 159 9.13 3.72 1.49
CA ILE A 159 9.74 2.44 1.11
C ILE A 159 9.12 1.87 -0.16
N GLU A 160 7.84 2.15 -0.40
CA GLU A 160 7.13 1.75 -1.61
C GLU A 160 7.70 2.44 -2.85
N SER A 161 7.90 3.76 -2.79
CA SER A 161 8.50 4.54 -3.88
C SER A 161 9.95 4.13 -4.15
N VAL A 162 10.72 3.86 -3.10
CA VAL A 162 12.09 3.34 -3.21
C VAL A 162 12.09 1.96 -3.85
N ALA A 163 11.16 1.08 -3.45
CA ALA A 163 11.02 -0.27 -4.01
C ALA A 163 10.72 -0.23 -5.51
N ILE A 164 9.71 0.54 -5.92
CA ILE A 164 9.33 0.67 -7.32
C ILE A 164 10.50 1.20 -8.15
N ARG A 165 11.18 2.25 -7.69
CA ARG A 165 12.33 2.83 -8.41
C ARG A 165 13.47 1.82 -8.57
N ARG A 166 13.84 1.08 -7.52
CA ARG A 166 14.90 0.06 -7.58
C ARG A 166 14.50 -1.11 -8.49
N ILE A 167 13.28 -1.61 -8.38
CA ILE A 167 12.78 -2.70 -9.22
C ILE A 167 12.72 -2.29 -10.69
N ARG A 168 12.26 -1.07 -11.00
CA ARG A 168 12.28 -0.55 -12.37
C ARG A 168 13.71 -0.44 -12.94
N ALA A 169 14.68 -0.07 -12.10
CA ALA A 169 16.10 -0.04 -12.51
C ALA A 169 16.65 -1.46 -12.76
N ASP A 170 16.29 -2.43 -11.91
CA ASP A 170 16.67 -3.84 -12.09
C ASP A 170 16.02 -4.47 -13.34
N LEU A 171 14.80 -4.07 -13.66
CA LEU A 171 14.01 -4.62 -14.77
C LEU A 171 13.97 -3.65 -15.97
N THR A 172 15.08 -2.99 -16.26
CA THR A 172 15.19 -2.11 -17.44
C THR A 172 14.84 -2.91 -18.71
N GLY A 173 13.91 -2.40 -19.50
CA GLY A 173 13.39 -3.06 -20.69
C GLY A 173 12.22 -4.03 -20.44
N ALA A 174 11.75 -4.17 -19.22
CA ALA A 174 10.53 -4.92 -18.96
C ALA A 174 9.31 -4.23 -19.58
N ASN A 175 8.30 -5.04 -19.97
CA ASN A 175 7.07 -4.49 -20.49
C ASN A 175 6.23 -3.82 -19.38
N ASP A 176 5.31 -2.95 -19.77
CA ASP A 176 4.47 -2.18 -18.87
C ASP A 176 3.61 -3.07 -17.96
N ASP A 177 3.19 -4.24 -18.42
CA ASP A 177 2.41 -5.20 -17.63
C ASP A 177 3.19 -5.74 -16.44
N CYS A 178 4.47 -6.06 -16.62
CA CYS A 178 5.35 -6.48 -15.53
C CYS A 178 5.54 -5.34 -14.53
N LEU A 179 5.82 -4.14 -15.01
CA LEU A 179 6.00 -2.96 -14.16
C LEU A 179 4.72 -2.63 -13.39
N ARG A 180 3.56 -2.71 -14.05
CA ARG A 180 2.25 -2.54 -13.40
C ARG A 180 1.99 -3.57 -12.29
N PHE A 181 2.45 -4.81 -12.45
CA PHE A 181 2.37 -5.80 -11.37
C PHE A 181 3.12 -5.34 -10.12
N PHE A 182 4.33 -4.81 -10.26
CA PHE A 182 5.10 -4.30 -9.13
C PHE A 182 4.52 -3.00 -8.56
N ASP A 183 3.99 -2.12 -9.40
CA ASP A 183 3.28 -0.92 -8.94
C ASP A 183 2.08 -1.31 -8.07
N GLU A 184 1.22 -2.23 -8.53
CA GLU A 184 0.10 -2.72 -7.72
C GLU A 184 0.53 -3.44 -6.45
N LEU A 185 1.66 -4.13 -6.48
CA LEU A 185 2.21 -4.82 -5.31
C LEU A 185 2.61 -3.84 -4.19
N PHE A 186 3.19 -2.69 -4.55
CA PHE A 186 3.72 -1.72 -3.59
C PHE A 186 2.83 -0.50 -3.36
N LEU A 187 1.99 -0.07 -4.31
CA LEU A 187 1.09 1.09 -4.14
C LEU A 187 -0.30 0.70 -3.63
N ALA A 188 -0.67 -0.56 -3.70
CA ALA A 188 -1.96 -1.01 -3.19
C ALA A 188 -2.08 -0.76 -1.68
N PRO A 189 -3.31 -0.54 -1.18
CA PRO A 189 -3.57 -0.36 0.25
C PRO A 189 -3.10 -1.56 1.06
N MET A 190 -2.87 -1.36 2.36
CA MET A 190 -2.40 -2.42 3.27
C MET A 190 -3.39 -3.59 3.40
N SER A 191 -4.66 -3.36 3.02
CA SER A 191 -5.71 -4.38 2.91
C SER A 191 -5.50 -5.40 1.78
N LEU A 192 -4.52 -5.19 0.90
CA LEU A 192 -4.15 -6.17 -0.10
C LEU A 192 -3.40 -7.35 0.55
N THR A 193 -4.15 -8.36 0.97
CA THR A 193 -3.60 -9.51 1.71
C THR A 193 -3.56 -10.81 0.92
N THR A 194 -4.24 -10.88 -0.23
CA THR A 194 -4.39 -12.12 -1.00
C THR A 194 -4.04 -11.95 -2.48
N VAL A 195 -3.51 -13.02 -3.09
CA VAL A 195 -3.25 -13.08 -4.54
C VAL A 195 -4.53 -12.87 -5.36
N ARG A 196 -5.69 -13.31 -4.83
CA ARG A 196 -6.99 -13.11 -5.49
C ARG A 196 -7.35 -11.63 -5.61
N GLN A 197 -7.11 -10.86 -4.55
CA GLN A 197 -7.30 -9.39 -4.57
C GLN A 197 -6.33 -8.73 -5.55
N LEU A 198 -5.05 -9.09 -5.54
CA LEU A 198 -4.04 -8.57 -6.45
C LEU A 198 -4.41 -8.85 -7.93
N ALA A 199 -4.79 -10.08 -8.26
CA ALA A 199 -5.22 -10.45 -9.60
C ALA A 199 -6.44 -9.64 -10.06
N ARG A 200 -7.44 -9.43 -9.17
CA ARG A 200 -8.62 -8.61 -9.47
C ARG A 200 -8.25 -7.15 -9.75
N ARG A 201 -7.35 -6.56 -9.00
CA ARG A 201 -6.87 -5.18 -9.22
C ARG A 201 -6.15 -5.04 -10.56
N LEU A 202 -5.46 -6.08 -10.98
CA LEU A 202 -4.83 -6.16 -12.30
C LEU A 202 -5.80 -6.50 -13.44
N GLY A 203 -7.08 -6.79 -13.14
CA GLY A 203 -8.09 -7.16 -14.13
C GLY A 203 -7.90 -8.58 -14.69
N VAL A 204 -7.23 -9.48 -13.96
CA VAL A 204 -6.92 -10.85 -14.41
C VAL A 204 -7.63 -11.87 -13.54
N VAL A 205 -8.13 -12.94 -14.18
CA VAL A 205 -8.69 -14.10 -13.45
C VAL A 205 -7.59 -14.73 -12.58
N PRO A 206 -7.82 -14.99 -11.28
CA PRO A 206 -6.78 -15.48 -10.37
C PRO A 206 -6.07 -16.76 -10.81
N THR A 207 -6.79 -17.72 -11.41
CA THR A 207 -6.20 -18.96 -11.91
C THR A 207 -5.30 -18.71 -13.11
N THR A 208 -5.71 -17.85 -14.04
CA THR A 208 -4.89 -17.43 -15.19
C THR A 208 -3.63 -16.70 -14.71
N PHE A 209 -3.78 -15.80 -13.74
CA PHE A 209 -2.67 -15.09 -13.14
C PHE A 209 -1.62 -16.04 -12.55
N MET A 210 -2.03 -16.99 -11.73
CA MET A 210 -1.13 -18.00 -11.15
C MET A 210 -0.46 -18.89 -12.21
N SER A 211 -1.22 -19.32 -13.24
CA SER A 211 -0.69 -20.14 -14.33
C SER A 211 0.37 -19.42 -15.15
N ARG A 212 0.28 -18.08 -15.30
CA ARG A 212 1.28 -17.29 -16.01
C ARG A 212 2.63 -17.30 -15.26
N PHE A 213 2.62 -17.11 -13.94
CA PHE A 213 3.84 -17.21 -13.13
C PHE A 213 4.49 -18.59 -13.24
N PHE A 214 3.69 -19.64 -13.17
CA PHE A 214 4.18 -21.00 -13.33
C PHE A 214 4.82 -21.24 -14.71
N ARG A 215 4.16 -20.82 -15.79
CA ARG A 215 4.67 -20.98 -17.17
C ARG A 215 5.92 -20.14 -17.42
N ALA A 216 6.03 -18.98 -16.79
CA ALA A 216 7.22 -18.14 -16.90
C ALA A 216 8.42 -18.67 -16.08
N GLY A 217 8.26 -19.74 -15.30
CA GLY A 217 9.31 -20.28 -14.46
C GLY A 217 9.76 -19.38 -13.32
N ILE A 218 8.90 -18.42 -12.91
CA ILE A 218 9.18 -17.48 -11.83
C ILE A 218 8.45 -17.86 -10.55
N PRO A 219 8.90 -17.40 -9.36
CA PRO A 219 8.25 -17.68 -8.10
C PRO A 219 6.76 -17.30 -8.11
N ALA A 220 5.93 -18.09 -7.43
CA ALA A 220 4.49 -17.83 -7.36
C ALA A 220 4.18 -16.43 -6.81
N PRO A 221 3.11 -15.75 -7.28
CA PRO A 221 2.76 -14.37 -6.91
C PRO A 221 2.56 -14.20 -5.39
N LYS A 222 2.21 -15.29 -4.68
CA LYS A 222 2.11 -15.31 -3.22
C LYS A 222 3.44 -14.95 -2.54
N LYS A 223 4.57 -15.39 -3.10
CA LYS A 223 5.90 -15.09 -2.53
C LYS A 223 6.22 -13.60 -2.64
N TYR A 224 5.94 -12.98 -3.79
CA TYR A 224 6.11 -11.53 -3.97
C TYR A 224 5.25 -10.74 -3.00
N LEU A 225 3.95 -11.05 -2.91
CA LEU A 225 3.02 -10.38 -2.01
C LEU A 225 3.44 -10.54 -0.53
N ALA A 226 3.80 -11.75 -0.14
CA ALA A 226 4.26 -12.04 1.22
C ALA A 226 5.51 -11.21 1.56
N THR A 227 6.52 -11.20 0.67
CA THR A 227 7.76 -10.46 0.93
C THR A 227 7.56 -8.95 0.89
N ALA A 228 6.73 -8.41 -0.02
CA ALA A 228 6.39 -6.98 -0.04
C ALA A 228 5.70 -6.53 1.26
N ARG A 229 4.85 -7.37 1.85
CA ARG A 229 4.26 -7.10 3.17
C ARG A 229 5.31 -7.07 4.29
N LEU A 230 6.35 -7.91 4.20
CA LEU A 230 7.48 -7.87 5.16
C LEU A 230 8.36 -6.62 4.97
N VAL A 231 8.53 -6.12 3.73
CA VAL A 231 9.19 -4.83 3.48
C VAL A 231 8.47 -3.69 4.21
N ARG A 232 7.14 -3.63 4.11
CA ARG A 232 6.33 -2.66 4.85
C ARG A 232 6.41 -2.85 6.36
N ALA A 233 6.36 -4.11 6.83
CA ALA A 233 6.48 -4.42 8.26
C ALA A 233 7.82 -3.92 8.81
N ALA A 234 8.92 -4.23 8.12
CA ALA A 234 10.25 -3.80 8.52
C ALA A 234 10.35 -2.27 8.60
N ARG A 235 9.78 -1.56 7.62
CA ARG A 235 9.75 -0.09 7.61
C ARG A 235 8.97 0.49 8.80
N LEU A 236 7.80 -0.06 9.11
CA LEU A 236 7.00 0.37 10.27
C LEU A 236 7.74 0.12 11.60
N LEU A 237 8.40 -1.03 11.71
CA LEU A 237 9.14 -1.41 12.93
C LEU A 237 10.43 -0.61 13.16
N GLU A 238 10.89 0.19 12.21
CA GLU A 238 11.97 1.17 12.42
C GLU A 238 11.56 2.26 13.42
N ASN A 239 10.26 2.54 13.55
CA ASN A 239 9.76 3.45 14.57
C ASN A 239 9.64 2.70 15.91
N PRO A 240 10.38 3.13 16.95
CA PRO A 240 10.35 2.46 18.25
C PRO A 240 8.99 2.54 18.96
N GLY A 241 8.14 3.51 18.57
CA GLY A 241 6.78 3.66 19.09
C GLY A 241 5.81 2.55 18.66
N TYR A 242 6.10 1.81 17.58
CA TYR A 242 5.28 0.68 17.17
C TYR A 242 5.71 -0.62 17.86
N SER A 243 4.73 -1.34 18.41
CA SER A 243 4.91 -2.73 18.84
C SER A 243 4.70 -3.69 17.67
N LEU A 244 5.20 -4.93 17.80
CA LEU A 244 4.94 -6.01 16.83
C LEU A 244 3.43 -6.27 16.66
N THR A 245 2.67 -6.17 17.74
CA THR A 245 1.20 -6.32 17.74
C THR A 245 0.54 -5.23 16.92
N GLN A 246 0.92 -3.96 17.11
CA GLN A 246 0.38 -2.85 16.34
C GLN A 246 0.70 -2.99 14.86
N VAL A 247 1.94 -3.31 14.50
CA VAL A 247 2.33 -3.52 13.09
C VAL A 247 1.57 -4.69 12.46
N ALA A 248 1.32 -5.77 13.20
CA ALA A 248 0.51 -6.88 12.71
C ALA A 248 -0.92 -6.40 12.35
N PHE A 249 -1.55 -5.60 13.19
CA PHE A 249 -2.89 -5.07 12.91
C PHE A 249 -2.89 -4.01 11.81
N LEU A 250 -1.91 -3.10 11.77
CA LEU A 250 -1.77 -2.11 10.69
C LEU A 250 -1.64 -2.77 9.30
N LEU A 251 -0.99 -3.93 9.25
CA LEU A 251 -0.85 -4.72 8.03
C LEU A 251 -1.96 -5.75 7.83
N GLU A 252 -3.06 -5.64 8.59
CA GLU A 252 -4.23 -6.52 8.49
C GLU A 252 -3.90 -8.03 8.60
N TYR A 253 -3.00 -8.39 9.51
CA TYR A 253 -2.90 -9.78 9.95
C TYR A 253 -4.04 -10.11 10.91
N SER A 254 -4.57 -11.32 10.80
CA SER A 254 -5.65 -11.80 11.67
C SER A 254 -5.25 -11.86 13.16
N SER A 255 -3.96 -11.94 13.44
CA SER A 255 -3.40 -11.91 14.79
C SER A 255 -1.88 -11.64 14.75
N PRO A 256 -1.28 -11.19 15.86
CA PRO A 256 0.17 -11.09 16.00
C PRO A 256 0.90 -12.42 15.76
N GLN A 257 0.28 -13.54 16.14
CA GLN A 257 0.82 -14.88 15.90
C GLN A 257 0.85 -15.23 14.41
N SER A 258 -0.14 -14.77 13.63
CA SER A 258 -0.14 -14.94 12.17
C SER A 258 1.01 -14.16 11.52
N PHE A 259 1.29 -12.96 12.01
CA PHE A 259 2.46 -12.18 11.60
C PHE A 259 3.76 -12.90 11.96
N SER A 260 3.92 -13.35 13.20
CA SER A 260 5.12 -14.08 13.66
C SER A 260 5.36 -15.35 12.84
N ARG A 261 4.31 -16.14 12.57
CA ARG A 261 4.40 -17.32 11.69
C ARG A 261 4.82 -16.95 10.26
N HIS A 262 4.33 -15.84 9.73
CA HIS A 262 4.74 -15.38 8.41
C HIS A 262 6.23 -15.02 8.38
N VAL A 263 6.74 -14.29 9.39
CA VAL A 263 8.16 -13.95 9.53
C VAL A 263 8.99 -15.23 9.59
N THR A 264 8.65 -16.14 10.51
CA THR A 264 9.41 -17.40 10.68
C THR A 264 9.41 -18.25 9.41
N HIS A 265 8.27 -18.38 8.74
CA HIS A 265 8.18 -19.16 7.49
C HIS A 265 9.02 -18.54 6.36
N SER A 266 9.08 -17.21 6.28
CA SER A 266 9.76 -16.50 5.17
C SER A 266 11.26 -16.33 5.40
N LEU A 267 11.68 -16.10 6.65
CA LEU A 267 13.03 -15.66 6.99
C LEU A 267 13.77 -16.60 7.96
N GLN A 268 13.09 -17.63 8.46
CA GLN A 268 13.64 -18.59 9.45
C GLN A 268 14.11 -17.91 10.74
N CYS A 269 13.54 -16.77 11.10
CA CYS A 269 13.84 -16.04 12.34
C CYS A 269 12.57 -15.65 13.09
N GLY A 270 12.69 -15.32 14.37
CA GLY A 270 11.59 -14.84 15.19
C GLY A 270 11.21 -13.37 14.88
N ALA A 271 9.98 -12.96 15.18
CA ALA A 271 9.52 -11.58 14.92
C ALA A 271 10.34 -10.52 15.69
N ALA A 272 10.83 -10.83 16.89
CA ALA A 272 11.70 -9.93 17.66
C ALA A 272 13.09 -9.78 17.02
N GLU A 273 13.63 -10.86 16.47
CA GLU A 273 14.88 -10.86 15.72
C GLU A 273 14.71 -10.14 14.39
N PHE A 274 13.61 -10.37 13.68
CA PHE A 274 13.24 -9.64 12.46
C PHE A 274 13.32 -8.12 12.67
N ARG A 275 12.74 -7.60 13.77
CA ARG A 275 12.80 -6.17 14.11
C ARG A 275 14.24 -5.66 14.28
N LYS A 276 15.14 -6.48 14.82
CA LYS A 276 16.54 -6.08 15.05
C LYS A 276 17.38 -6.15 13.78
N THR A 277 17.12 -7.13 12.93
CA THR A 277 17.95 -7.47 11.77
C THR A 277 17.55 -6.73 10.52
N TYR A 278 16.23 -6.54 10.30
CA TYR A 278 15.72 -6.01 9.04
C TYR A 278 15.08 -4.64 9.25
N ASN A 279 15.67 -3.61 8.63
CA ASN A 279 14.98 -2.37 8.30
C ASN A 279 14.27 -2.50 6.94
N GLY A 280 13.48 -1.49 6.53
CA GLY A 280 12.74 -1.52 5.27
C GLY A 280 13.62 -1.72 4.05
N GLU A 281 14.81 -1.10 4.02
CA GLU A 281 15.75 -1.23 2.90
C GLU A 281 16.44 -2.60 2.86
N ALA A 282 16.85 -3.14 4.01
CA ALA A 282 17.42 -4.49 4.09
C ALA A 282 16.40 -5.56 3.66
N MET A 283 15.13 -5.38 4.03
CA MET A 283 14.07 -6.29 3.61
C MET A 283 13.72 -6.13 2.12
N LEU A 284 13.81 -4.93 1.56
CA LEU A 284 13.69 -4.69 0.13
C LEU A 284 14.84 -5.34 -0.63
N GLU A 285 16.06 -5.23 -0.12
CA GLU A 285 17.22 -5.90 -0.73
C GLU A 285 17.06 -7.42 -0.70
N TYR A 286 16.55 -7.98 0.39
CA TYR A 286 16.19 -9.40 0.45
C TYR A 286 15.19 -9.80 -0.64
N LEU A 287 14.15 -8.99 -0.87
CA LEU A 287 13.18 -9.20 -1.95
C LEU A 287 13.88 -9.21 -3.32
N ARG A 288 14.75 -8.23 -3.59
CA ARG A 288 15.48 -8.11 -4.86
C ARG A 288 16.37 -9.33 -5.11
N GLN A 289 17.18 -9.70 -4.12
CA GLN A 289 18.12 -10.82 -4.20
C GLN A 289 17.43 -12.18 -4.36
N ARG A 290 16.25 -12.36 -3.82
CA ARG A 290 15.55 -13.64 -3.82
C ARG A 290 14.49 -13.80 -4.90
N LEU A 291 13.86 -12.70 -5.32
CA LEU A 291 12.68 -12.74 -6.19
C LEU A 291 12.82 -11.92 -7.48
N ILE A 292 13.79 -11.02 -7.59
CA ILE A 292 13.95 -10.17 -8.78
C ILE A 292 15.19 -10.59 -9.57
N LEU A 293 16.38 -10.42 -8.99
CA LEU A 293 17.64 -10.60 -9.70
C LEU A 293 17.85 -12.03 -10.25
N PRO A 294 17.51 -13.10 -9.54
CA PRO A 294 17.64 -14.45 -10.08
C PRO A 294 16.69 -14.76 -11.25
N TYR A 295 15.64 -13.97 -11.41
CA TYR A 295 14.59 -14.16 -12.43
C TYR A 295 14.49 -12.96 -13.37
N GLN A 296 15.53 -12.12 -13.46
CA GLN A 296 15.50 -10.86 -14.18
C GLN A 296 15.09 -11.03 -15.64
N GLN A 297 15.70 -11.98 -16.36
CA GLN A 297 15.39 -12.23 -17.77
C GLN A 297 13.95 -12.67 -17.99
N GLN A 298 13.46 -13.58 -17.14
CA GLN A 298 12.08 -14.03 -17.18
C GLN A 298 11.09 -12.92 -16.86
N LEU A 299 11.41 -12.06 -15.89
CA LEU A 299 10.57 -10.93 -15.49
C LEU A 299 10.52 -9.84 -16.57
N ILE A 300 11.64 -9.58 -17.28
CA ILE A 300 11.66 -8.64 -18.41
C ILE A 300 10.69 -9.07 -19.51
N ALA A 301 10.63 -10.37 -19.80
CA ALA A 301 9.72 -10.92 -20.81
C ALA A 301 8.31 -11.20 -20.26
N PHE A 302 8.05 -10.98 -18.98
CA PHE A 302 6.83 -11.42 -18.31
C PHE A 302 5.66 -10.44 -18.52
N ALA A 303 4.52 -10.96 -19.00
CA ALA A 303 3.27 -10.23 -19.19
C ALA A 303 2.14 -10.81 -18.31
N PRO A 304 2.06 -10.40 -17.03
CA PRO A 304 1.06 -10.94 -16.10
C PRO A 304 -0.38 -10.57 -16.42
N VAL A 305 -0.60 -9.46 -17.14
CA VAL A 305 -1.91 -8.83 -17.36
C VAL A 305 -2.40 -9.01 -18.79
N GLU A 306 -1.50 -9.16 -19.77
CA GLU A 306 -1.83 -9.20 -21.19
C GLU A 306 -2.93 -10.22 -21.49
N VAL A 307 -4.03 -9.74 -22.06
CA VAL A 307 -5.08 -10.57 -22.62
C VAL A 307 -4.62 -10.97 -24.03
N THR A 308 -3.75 -11.98 -24.14
CA THR A 308 -3.47 -12.56 -25.45
C THR A 308 -4.74 -13.26 -25.93
N PRO A 309 -5.38 -12.81 -27.01
CA PRO A 309 -6.55 -13.50 -27.56
C PRO A 309 -6.15 -14.94 -27.88
N PRO A 310 -6.99 -15.95 -27.54
CA PRO A 310 -6.59 -17.36 -27.63
C PRO A 310 -6.28 -17.83 -29.06
N TRP A 311 -6.54 -17.04 -30.09
CA TRP A 311 -6.29 -17.33 -31.50
C TRP A 311 -4.93 -16.83 -32.03
N ILE A 312 -4.16 -16.00 -31.29
CA ILE A 312 -2.83 -15.54 -31.71
C ILE A 312 -1.71 -16.51 -31.26
N SER A 313 -1.97 -17.42 -30.33
CA SER A 313 -0.92 -18.21 -29.64
C SER A 313 -0.70 -19.61 -30.18
N ARG A 314 -1.15 -19.96 -31.39
CA ARG A 314 -0.74 -21.21 -32.03
C ARG A 314 0.14 -20.89 -33.25
N PRO A 315 1.46 -21.12 -33.16
CA PRO A 315 2.19 -21.37 -34.41
C PRO A 315 1.52 -22.55 -35.07
N ALA A 316 1.07 -22.36 -36.30
CA ALA A 316 0.50 -23.45 -37.11
C ALA A 316 1.50 -24.60 -37.07
N LEU A 317 1.10 -25.71 -36.48
CA LEU A 317 1.79 -26.96 -36.65
C LEU A 317 1.71 -27.28 -38.16
N VAL A 318 2.81 -27.01 -38.87
CA VAL A 318 3.02 -27.47 -40.23
C VAL A 318 2.93 -29.00 -40.14
N PRO A 319 1.92 -29.64 -40.76
CA PRO A 319 1.85 -31.09 -40.73
C PRO A 319 3.10 -31.63 -41.44
N ALA A 320 3.88 -32.42 -40.71
CA ALA A 320 5.02 -33.10 -41.28
C ALA A 320 4.53 -33.90 -42.52
N ARG A 321 5.06 -33.55 -43.68
CA ARG A 321 4.86 -34.34 -44.92
C ARG A 321 5.28 -35.78 -44.62
N ARG A 322 4.34 -36.70 -44.69
CA ARG A 322 4.67 -38.12 -44.69
C ARG A 322 5.59 -38.40 -45.89
N PRO A 323 6.69 -39.12 -45.70
CA PRO A 323 7.48 -39.58 -46.86
C PRO A 323 6.62 -40.50 -47.73
N ASP A 324 6.61 -40.19 -49.02
CA ASP A 324 5.93 -40.94 -50.09
C ASP A 324 6.58 -42.32 -50.19
N THR A 325 5.95 -43.36 -49.67
CA THR A 325 6.37 -44.73 -49.86
C THR A 325 5.97 -45.14 -51.29
N GLY A 326 6.91 -44.92 -52.22
CA GLY A 326 6.77 -45.37 -53.60
C GLY A 326 6.40 -46.84 -53.69
N ARG A 327 5.23 -47.08 -54.20
CA ARG A 327 4.70 -48.41 -54.57
C ARG A 327 5.38 -48.85 -55.84
N ALA A 328 6.36 -49.74 -55.68
CA ALA A 328 6.94 -50.44 -56.85
C ALA A 328 5.91 -51.40 -57.43
N SER A 329 5.55 -51.24 -58.67
CA SER A 329 4.74 -52.17 -59.44
C SER A 329 5.59 -53.35 -59.88
N PRO A 330 5.15 -54.58 -59.77
CA PRO A 330 5.86 -55.73 -60.36
C PRO A 330 5.58 -55.83 -61.89
N SER A 331 6.67 -55.75 -62.68
CA SER A 331 6.62 -56.05 -64.10
C SER A 331 6.38 -57.52 -64.32
N ALA A 332 5.35 -57.87 -65.14
CA ALA A 332 5.15 -59.15 -65.69
C ALA A 332 6.19 -59.44 -66.79
N VAL A 333 6.85 -60.57 -66.72
CA VAL A 333 7.60 -61.15 -67.85
C VAL A 333 6.89 -62.39 -68.25
N SER A 334 6.39 -62.40 -69.55
CA SER A 334 5.96 -63.59 -70.30
C SER A 334 7.13 -64.02 -71.16
N ALA A 335 7.29 -65.30 -71.26
CA ALA A 335 7.70 -66.27 -72.24
C ALA A 335 8.65 -67.29 -71.74
#